data_c4f78da5facc94a1545259d5e1753f62
#
_entry.id   c4f78da5facc94a1545259d5e1753f62
#
_cell.length_a   1.000
_cell.length_b   1.000
_cell.length_c   1.000
_cell.angle_alpha   90.00
_cell.angle_beta   90.00
_cell.angle_gamma   90.00
#
_symmetry.space_group_name_H-M   'P 1'
#
loop_
_entity.id
_entity.type
_entity.pdbx_description
1 polymer ?
#
loop_
_entity_poly.entity_id
_entity_poly.type
_entity_poly.pdbx_seq_one_letter_code
_entity_poly.pdbx_strand_id
1 'polypeptide(L)'
;MHLYILRHANADTEAATDSARELSEKGREQARTVAKFCARHGIRPGVIFASPLIRAQQTAKPVAKELGMEITTARWLACGATPEEILAQLAALKDTAAVMLVGHQPDLGELIGHLLGAEGESVNVRKASLTHIEVLLPRKGGGRLEFAIPARLM
;
A
#
# COMPACT_ATOMS: atom_id res chain seq x y z
N MET A 1 -11.59 -9.11 -6.25
CA MET A 1 -10.15 -9.04 -5.89
C MET A 1 -10.02 -8.31 -4.56
N HIS A 2 -9.27 -8.86 -3.61
CA HIS A 2 -8.93 -8.15 -2.38
C HIS A 2 -7.69 -7.27 -2.61
N LEU A 3 -7.79 -6.00 -2.31
CA LEU A 3 -6.71 -5.01 -2.47
C LEU A 3 -6.30 -4.49 -1.10
N TYR A 4 -5.07 -4.79 -0.70
CA TYR A 4 -4.43 -4.27 0.49
C TYR A 4 -3.55 -3.09 0.11
N ILE A 5 -3.83 -1.92 0.65
CA ILE A 5 -3.13 -0.67 0.32
C ILE A 5 -2.36 -0.22 1.56
N LEU A 6 -1.05 -0.25 1.48
CA LEU A 6 -0.13 0.12 2.55
C LEU A 6 0.64 1.39 2.17
N ARG A 7 0.41 2.47 2.89
CA ARG A 7 1.26 3.65 2.75
C ARG A 7 2.62 3.40 3.40
N HIS A 8 3.72 3.84 2.76
CA HIS A 8 5.04 3.75 3.38
C HIS A 8 5.06 4.32 4.81
N ALA A 9 5.88 3.73 5.67
CA ALA A 9 6.06 4.11 7.06
C ALA A 9 6.80 5.45 7.21
N ASN A 10 6.97 5.93 8.42
CA ASN A 10 7.64 7.20 8.68
C ASN A 10 9.07 7.19 8.10
N ALA A 11 9.40 8.21 7.34
CA ALA A 11 10.71 8.38 6.71
C ALA A 11 11.40 9.63 7.21
N ASP A 12 12.73 9.60 7.28
CA ASP A 12 13.53 10.76 7.62
C ASP A 12 13.37 11.85 6.54
N THR A 13 13.43 13.10 6.96
CA THR A 13 13.32 14.26 6.06
C THR A 13 14.68 14.63 5.48
N GLU A 14 15.76 14.27 6.15
CA GLU A 14 17.14 14.57 5.74
C GLU A 14 17.65 13.50 4.77
N ALA A 15 17.73 13.83 3.50
CA ALA A 15 18.33 13.02 2.45
C ALA A 15 18.76 13.91 1.30
N ALA A 16 19.68 13.44 0.45
CA ALA A 16 20.16 14.16 -0.72
C ALA A 16 19.04 14.44 -1.73
N THR A 17 18.08 13.53 -1.84
CA THR A 17 16.89 13.63 -2.70
C THR A 17 15.68 13.04 -2.01
N ASP A 18 14.47 13.39 -2.44
CA ASP A 18 13.25 12.77 -1.90
C ASP A 18 13.23 11.24 -2.11
N SER A 19 13.69 10.77 -3.25
CA SER A 19 13.76 9.34 -3.56
C SER A 19 14.72 8.55 -2.67
N ALA A 20 15.76 9.21 -2.14
CA ALA A 20 16.77 8.61 -1.27
C ALA A 20 16.37 8.58 0.22
N ARG A 21 15.22 9.16 0.58
CA ARG A 21 14.73 9.15 1.97
C ARG A 21 14.47 7.73 2.45
N GLU A 22 15.13 7.38 3.54
CA GLU A 22 14.97 6.11 4.22
C GLU A 22 13.93 6.17 5.36
N LEU A 23 13.47 5.03 5.82
CA LEU A 23 12.65 4.98 7.01
C LEU A 23 13.45 5.45 8.23
N SER A 24 12.81 6.27 9.06
CA SER A 24 13.28 6.54 10.42
C SER A 24 13.21 5.27 11.29
N GLU A 25 13.80 5.31 12.47
CA GLU A 25 13.66 4.21 13.44
C GLU A 25 12.18 3.94 13.76
N LYS A 26 11.39 4.99 14.00
CA LYS A 26 9.93 4.89 14.15
C LYS A 26 9.27 4.22 12.95
N GLY A 27 9.69 4.55 11.74
CA GLY A 27 9.13 3.94 10.53
C GLY A 27 9.47 2.45 10.41
N ARG A 28 10.69 2.05 10.77
CA ARG A 28 11.10 0.64 10.80
C ARG A 28 10.28 -0.16 11.82
N GLU A 29 9.97 0.42 12.97
CA GLU A 29 9.10 -0.18 13.96
C GLU A 29 7.66 -0.31 13.45
N GLN A 30 7.11 0.75 12.85
CA GLN A 30 5.80 0.72 12.21
C GLN A 30 5.70 -0.39 11.15
N ALA A 31 6.70 -0.53 10.30
CA ALA A 31 6.73 -1.56 9.25
C ALA A 31 6.74 -2.98 9.85
N ARG A 32 7.49 -3.20 10.94
CA ARG A 32 7.46 -4.48 11.67
C ARG A 32 6.10 -4.76 12.33
N THR A 33 5.44 -3.73 12.86
CA THR A 33 4.10 -3.82 13.44
C THR A 33 3.08 -4.27 12.38
N VAL A 34 3.10 -3.63 11.20
CA VAL A 34 2.25 -4.02 10.06
C VAL A 34 2.51 -5.46 9.64
N ALA A 35 3.78 -5.86 9.56
CA ALA A 35 4.15 -7.24 9.19
C ALA A 35 3.53 -8.27 10.13
N LYS A 36 3.68 -8.07 11.43
CA LYS A 36 3.09 -8.94 12.47
C LYS A 36 1.57 -8.94 12.43
N PHE A 37 0.96 -7.77 12.18
CA PHE A 37 -0.49 -7.66 12.01
C PHE A 37 -0.96 -8.49 10.83
N CYS A 38 -0.33 -8.38 9.68
CA CYS A 38 -0.67 -9.17 8.49
C CYS A 38 -0.60 -10.68 8.78
N ALA A 39 0.49 -11.14 9.40
CA ALA A 39 0.66 -12.56 9.73
C ALA A 39 -0.41 -13.05 10.70
N ARG A 40 -0.68 -12.31 11.78
CA ARG A 40 -1.65 -12.65 12.83
C ARG A 40 -3.08 -12.73 12.30
N HIS A 41 -3.43 -11.86 11.37
CA HIS A 41 -4.79 -11.79 10.81
C HIS A 41 -4.95 -12.53 9.49
N GLY A 42 -3.97 -13.37 9.12
CA GLY A 42 -4.08 -14.23 7.94
C GLY A 42 -4.14 -13.48 6.61
N ILE A 43 -3.59 -12.25 6.57
CA ILE A 43 -3.50 -11.49 5.32
C ILE A 43 -2.46 -12.17 4.42
N ARG A 44 -2.90 -12.68 3.27
CA ARG A 44 -2.10 -13.46 2.33
C ARG A 44 -2.34 -12.93 0.91
N PRO A 45 -1.70 -11.83 0.50
CA PRO A 45 -1.75 -11.40 -0.89
C PRO A 45 -1.03 -12.43 -1.77
N GLY A 46 -1.47 -12.59 -3.02
CA GLY A 46 -0.77 -13.41 -4.01
C GLY A 46 0.48 -12.71 -4.56
N VAL A 47 0.54 -11.38 -4.46
CA VAL A 47 1.68 -10.55 -4.86
C VAL A 47 1.77 -9.29 -4.03
N ILE A 48 3.00 -8.86 -3.74
CA ILE A 48 3.29 -7.57 -3.09
C ILE A 48 4.01 -6.68 -4.11
N PHE A 49 3.34 -5.63 -4.56
CA PHE A 49 3.94 -4.58 -5.36
C PHE A 49 4.40 -3.43 -4.48
N ALA A 50 5.62 -2.97 -4.66
CA ALA A 50 6.12 -1.79 -3.96
C ALA A 50 6.71 -0.76 -4.94
N SER A 51 6.46 0.51 -4.66
CA SER A 51 7.14 1.63 -5.32
C SER A 51 8.66 1.44 -5.30
N PRO A 52 9.40 1.89 -6.33
CA PRO A 52 10.85 1.83 -6.35
C PRO A 52 11.53 2.72 -5.29
N LEU A 53 10.81 3.65 -4.67
CA LEU A 53 11.39 4.55 -3.68
C LEU A 53 11.79 3.80 -2.41
N ILE A 54 12.97 4.13 -1.87
CA ILE A 54 13.61 3.39 -0.76
C ILE A 54 12.65 3.18 0.42
N ARG A 55 11.93 4.23 0.86
CA ARG A 55 10.99 4.16 1.99
C ARG A 55 9.84 3.16 1.78
N ALA A 56 9.39 2.99 0.54
CA ALA A 56 8.34 2.01 0.22
C ALA A 56 8.90 0.58 0.22
N GLN A 57 10.09 0.38 -0.36
CA GLN A 57 10.80 -0.90 -0.34
C GLN A 57 11.11 -1.33 1.10
N GLN A 58 11.61 -0.42 1.92
CA GLN A 58 11.90 -0.68 3.34
C GLN A 58 10.64 -0.97 4.16
N THR A 59 9.49 -0.42 3.78
CA THR A 59 8.20 -0.73 4.41
C THR A 59 7.71 -2.12 4.00
N ALA A 60 7.81 -2.48 2.73
CA ALA A 60 7.38 -3.77 2.20
C ALA A 60 8.25 -4.94 2.70
N LYS A 61 9.55 -4.73 2.89
CA LYS A 61 10.52 -5.78 3.23
C LYS A 61 10.15 -6.60 4.47
N PRO A 62 9.85 -6.04 5.65
CA PRO A 62 9.44 -6.83 6.80
C PRO A 62 8.11 -7.55 6.58
N VAL A 63 7.17 -6.97 5.84
CA VAL A 63 5.89 -7.62 5.49
C VAL A 63 6.15 -8.84 4.62
N ALA A 64 6.90 -8.70 3.55
CA ALA A 64 7.25 -9.79 2.66
C ALA A 64 8.01 -10.91 3.40
N LYS A 65 8.98 -10.56 4.24
CA LYS A 65 9.71 -11.52 5.07
C LYS A 65 8.79 -12.31 5.99
N GLU A 66 7.89 -11.62 6.71
CA GLU A 66 6.98 -12.26 7.66
C GLU A 66 5.97 -13.18 6.97
N LEU A 67 5.56 -12.83 5.75
CA LEU A 67 4.62 -13.62 4.96
C LEU A 67 5.30 -14.70 4.08
N GLY A 68 6.63 -14.76 4.06
CA GLY A 68 7.40 -15.69 3.19
C GLY A 68 7.25 -15.37 1.71
N MET A 69 7.18 -14.09 1.34
CA MET A 69 6.93 -13.62 -0.02
C MET A 69 8.08 -12.78 -0.56
N GLU A 70 8.11 -12.63 -1.89
CA GLU A 70 9.00 -11.69 -2.58
C GLU A 70 8.27 -10.37 -2.89
N ILE A 71 9.04 -9.30 -3.04
CA ILE A 71 8.53 -7.99 -3.45
C ILE A 71 8.76 -7.82 -4.94
N THR A 72 7.71 -7.47 -5.66
CA THR A 72 7.79 -7.01 -7.05
C THR A 72 7.87 -5.48 -7.07
N THR A 73 8.99 -4.94 -7.53
CA THR A 73 9.14 -3.49 -7.68
C THR A 73 8.27 -3.00 -8.84
N ALA A 74 7.36 -2.08 -8.54
CA ALA A 74 6.39 -1.55 -9.49
C ALA A 74 6.67 -0.06 -9.77
N ARG A 75 7.22 0.26 -10.94
CA ARG A 75 7.52 1.65 -11.33
C ARG A 75 6.25 2.51 -11.45
N TRP A 76 5.13 1.88 -11.78
CA TRP A 76 3.81 2.53 -11.84
C TRP A 76 3.23 2.88 -10.45
N LEU A 77 3.89 2.52 -9.35
CA LEU A 77 3.61 3.00 -7.99
C LEU A 77 4.58 4.11 -7.54
N ALA A 78 5.44 4.61 -8.41
CA ALA A 78 6.19 5.83 -8.13
C ALA A 78 5.23 7.01 -8.01
N CYS A 79 5.65 8.07 -7.28
CA CYS A 79 4.79 9.24 -7.05
C CYS A 79 4.23 9.83 -8.35
N GLY A 80 2.93 10.18 -8.33
CA GLY A 80 2.20 10.74 -9.45
C GLY A 80 1.35 9.73 -10.24
N ALA A 81 1.19 8.50 -9.74
CA ALA A 81 0.34 7.49 -10.35
C ALA A 81 -1.15 7.82 -10.19
N THR A 82 -1.91 7.79 -11.27
CA THR A 82 -3.37 7.99 -11.22
C THR A 82 -4.11 6.70 -10.83
N PRO A 83 -5.33 6.79 -10.27
CA PRO A 83 -6.16 5.62 -10.01
C PRO A 83 -6.37 4.74 -11.25
N GLU A 84 -6.58 5.34 -12.41
CA GLU A 84 -6.82 4.65 -13.66
C GLU A 84 -5.58 3.86 -14.11
N GLU A 85 -4.40 4.43 -13.98
CA GLU A 85 -3.14 3.75 -14.31
C GLU A 85 -2.91 2.55 -13.38
N ILE A 86 -3.15 2.72 -12.08
CA ILE A 86 -3.02 1.62 -11.10
C ILE A 86 -4.04 0.51 -11.41
N LEU A 87 -5.30 0.87 -11.64
CA LEU A 87 -6.35 -0.10 -11.96
C LEU A 87 -6.11 -0.85 -13.27
N ALA A 88 -5.51 -0.18 -14.27
CA ALA A 88 -5.12 -0.84 -15.52
C ALA A 88 -4.04 -1.92 -15.27
N GLN A 89 -3.08 -1.67 -14.38
CA GLN A 89 -2.09 -2.69 -13.99
C GLN A 89 -2.74 -3.86 -13.24
N LEU A 90 -3.67 -3.57 -12.34
CA LEU A 90 -4.39 -4.60 -11.59
C LEU A 90 -5.31 -5.45 -12.48
N ALA A 91 -5.87 -4.87 -13.54
CA ALA A 91 -6.71 -5.58 -14.49
C ALA A 91 -5.96 -6.69 -15.26
N ALA A 92 -4.63 -6.59 -15.36
CA ALA A 92 -3.79 -7.64 -15.95
C ALA A 92 -3.64 -8.89 -15.04
N LEU A 93 -4.02 -8.78 -13.76
CA LEU A 93 -3.86 -9.83 -12.74
C LEU A 93 -5.17 -10.63 -12.54
N LYS A 94 -5.77 -11.09 -13.62
CA LYS A 94 -7.13 -11.69 -13.63
C LYS A 94 -7.31 -12.86 -12.66
N ASP A 95 -6.26 -13.64 -12.42
CA ASP A 95 -6.31 -14.85 -11.59
C ASP A 95 -5.77 -14.62 -10.16
N THR A 96 -5.43 -13.37 -9.81
CA THR A 96 -4.90 -13.05 -8.49
C THR A 96 -6.02 -12.60 -7.57
N ALA A 97 -6.34 -13.43 -6.57
CA ALA A 97 -7.43 -13.17 -5.63
C ALA A 97 -7.15 -11.96 -4.70
N ALA A 98 -5.89 -11.73 -4.35
CA ALA A 98 -5.49 -10.68 -3.43
C ALA A 98 -4.14 -10.05 -3.82
N VAL A 99 -4.05 -8.74 -3.75
CA VAL A 99 -2.86 -7.95 -4.09
C VAL A 99 -2.55 -6.97 -2.96
N MET A 100 -1.27 -6.78 -2.66
CA MET A 100 -0.83 -5.69 -1.77
C MET A 100 -0.05 -4.64 -2.56
N LEU A 101 -0.40 -3.39 -2.37
CA LEU A 101 0.30 -2.22 -2.92
C LEU A 101 0.99 -1.45 -1.80
N VAL A 102 2.27 -1.15 -1.97
CA VAL A 102 3.03 -0.32 -1.03
C VAL A 102 3.51 0.94 -1.75
N GLY A 103 2.98 2.10 -1.35
CA GLY A 103 3.18 3.35 -2.09
C GLY A 103 3.06 4.61 -1.23
N HIS A 104 2.58 5.68 -1.86
CA HIS A 104 2.68 7.06 -1.37
C HIS A 104 1.34 7.80 -1.34
N GLN A 105 1.28 8.89 -0.58
CA GLN A 105 0.25 9.92 -0.72
C GLN A 105 0.78 11.02 -1.67
N PRO A 106 -0.13 11.64 -2.47
CA PRO A 106 -1.59 11.49 -2.44
C PRO A 106 -2.14 10.28 -3.21
N ASP A 107 -1.37 9.62 -4.05
CA ASP A 107 -1.79 8.62 -5.04
C ASP A 107 -2.66 7.50 -4.42
N LEU A 108 -2.24 6.96 -3.27
CA LEU A 108 -3.03 5.91 -2.59
C LEU A 108 -4.36 6.43 -2.04
N GLY A 109 -4.40 7.68 -1.57
CA GLY A 109 -5.65 8.32 -1.14
C GLY A 109 -6.61 8.51 -2.30
N GLU A 110 -6.10 8.95 -3.44
CA GLU A 110 -6.87 9.10 -4.68
C GLU A 110 -7.40 7.76 -5.19
N LEU A 111 -6.59 6.70 -5.16
CA LEU A 111 -7.03 5.35 -5.51
C LEU A 111 -8.16 4.86 -4.59
N ILE A 112 -8.00 5.03 -3.27
CA ILE A 112 -9.02 4.64 -2.29
C ILE A 112 -10.30 5.45 -2.52
N GLY A 113 -10.20 6.76 -2.64
CA GLY A 113 -11.34 7.63 -2.92
C GLY A 113 -12.05 7.23 -4.22
N HIS A 114 -11.30 7.04 -5.30
CA HIS A 114 -11.83 6.59 -6.58
C HIS A 114 -12.61 5.27 -6.44
N LEU A 115 -12.04 4.25 -5.81
CA LEU A 115 -12.70 2.96 -5.62
C LEU A 115 -13.96 3.06 -4.76
N LEU A 116 -13.98 3.94 -3.77
CA LEU A 116 -15.14 4.15 -2.89
C LEU A 116 -16.17 5.14 -3.48
N GLY A 117 -15.90 5.75 -4.62
CA GLY A 117 -16.77 6.78 -5.22
C GLY A 117 -16.75 8.11 -4.45
N ALA A 118 -15.67 8.37 -3.71
CA ALA A 118 -15.43 9.57 -2.91
C ALA A 118 -14.22 10.36 -3.44
N GLU A 119 -13.98 11.53 -2.89
CA GLU A 119 -12.75 12.28 -3.14
C GLU A 119 -11.58 11.67 -2.37
N GLY A 120 -10.35 11.76 -2.90
CA GLY A 120 -9.15 11.18 -2.29
C GLY A 120 -8.85 11.70 -0.87
N GLU A 121 -9.22 12.94 -0.59
CA GLU A 121 -9.06 13.56 0.73
C GLU A 121 -10.08 13.07 1.78
N SER A 122 -11.13 12.37 1.35
CA SER A 122 -12.15 11.80 2.26
C SER A 122 -11.61 10.69 3.15
N VAL A 123 -10.43 10.14 2.83
CA VAL A 123 -9.79 9.08 3.59
C VAL A 123 -8.40 9.51 4.07
N ASN A 124 -8.22 9.57 5.38
CA ASN A 124 -6.92 9.90 5.95
C ASN A 124 -5.98 8.69 5.94
N VAL A 125 -5.22 8.54 4.87
CA VAL A 125 -4.23 7.47 4.71
C VAL A 125 -2.95 7.84 5.46
N ARG A 126 -2.83 7.43 6.71
CA ARG A 126 -1.67 7.71 7.56
C ARG A 126 -0.44 6.89 7.14
N LYS A 127 0.77 7.36 7.50
CA LYS A 127 2.02 6.58 7.32
C LYS A 127 1.87 5.22 8.01
N ALA A 128 2.24 4.16 7.31
CA ALA A 128 2.07 2.75 7.74
C ALA A 128 0.62 2.36 8.05
N SER A 129 -0.39 3.07 7.53
CA SER A 129 -1.77 2.57 7.58
C SER A 129 -1.97 1.50 6.51
N LEU A 130 -2.75 0.50 6.85
CA LEU A 130 -3.19 -0.56 5.96
C LEU A 130 -4.69 -0.41 5.71
N THR A 131 -5.07 -0.30 4.44
CA THR A 131 -6.47 -0.24 4.00
C THR A 131 -6.76 -1.50 3.19
N HIS A 132 -7.87 -2.14 3.46
CA HIS A 132 -8.36 -3.29 2.71
C HIS A 132 -9.66 -2.91 1.98
N ILE A 133 -9.65 -3.07 0.67
CA ILE A 133 -10.80 -2.86 -0.20
C ILE A 133 -11.06 -4.15 -0.98
N GLU A 134 -12.29 -4.61 -1.00
CA GLU A 134 -12.73 -5.58 -1.98
C GLU A 134 -13.10 -4.84 -3.28
N VAL A 135 -12.34 -5.05 -4.33
CA VAL A 135 -12.60 -4.49 -5.66
C VAL A 135 -13.60 -5.41 -6.38
N LEU A 136 -14.84 -4.97 -6.44
CA LEU A 136 -15.93 -5.66 -7.12
C LEU A 136 -15.86 -5.38 -8.63
N LEU A 137 -15.60 -4.13 -8.98
CA LEU A 137 -15.39 -3.67 -10.35
C LEU A 137 -14.23 -2.66 -10.39
N PRO A 138 -13.30 -2.75 -11.35
CA PRO A 138 -12.15 -1.85 -11.44
C PRO A 138 -12.54 -0.48 -12.04
N ARG A 139 -13.41 0.25 -11.36
CA ARG A 139 -13.90 1.57 -11.76
C ARG A 139 -14.26 2.42 -10.55
N LYS A 140 -14.54 3.70 -10.77
CA LYS A 140 -15.04 4.62 -9.74
C LYS A 140 -16.29 4.04 -9.05
N GLY A 141 -16.27 4.01 -7.73
CA GLY A 141 -17.34 3.45 -6.91
C GLY A 141 -17.49 1.93 -7.00
N GLY A 142 -16.48 1.23 -7.54
CA GLY A 142 -16.53 -0.22 -7.70
C GLY A 142 -15.84 -1.01 -6.57
N GLY A 143 -15.46 -0.35 -5.48
CA GLY A 143 -14.83 -0.95 -4.31
C GLY A 143 -15.73 -0.93 -3.07
N ARG A 144 -15.47 -1.85 -2.16
CA ARG A 144 -16.08 -1.92 -0.83
C ARG A 144 -14.98 -1.89 0.22
N LEU A 145 -15.05 -0.92 1.12
CA LEU A 145 -14.10 -0.82 2.23
C LEU A 145 -14.37 -1.93 3.25
N GLU A 146 -13.38 -2.74 3.53
CA GLU A 146 -13.43 -3.76 4.57
C GLU A 146 -12.86 -3.23 5.89
N PHE A 147 -11.68 -2.58 5.83
CA PHE A 147 -11.12 -1.83 6.95
C PHE A 147 -10.06 -0.80 6.49
N ALA A 148 -9.80 0.18 7.36
CA ALA A 148 -8.66 1.06 7.28
C ALA A 148 -8.08 1.23 8.69
N ILE A 149 -6.86 0.76 8.93
CA ILE A 149 -6.26 0.71 10.27
C ILE A 149 -4.87 1.37 10.27
N PRO A 150 -4.60 2.31 11.17
CA PRO A 150 -3.26 2.88 11.34
C PRO A 150 -2.37 1.97 12.18
N ALA A 151 -1.05 2.00 11.94
CA ALA A 151 -0.08 1.15 12.65
C ALA A 151 -0.19 1.21 14.19
N ARG A 152 -0.57 2.35 14.74
CA ARG A 152 -0.74 2.52 16.20
C ARG A 152 -1.88 1.71 16.83
N LEU A 153 -2.74 1.13 16.02
CA LEU A 153 -3.89 0.31 16.46
C LEU A 153 -3.73 -1.19 16.08
N MET A 154 -2.57 -1.59 15.58
CA MET A 154 -2.26 -2.96 15.16
C MET A 154 -1.67 -3.84 16.28
#